data_e14247a17b9c80cd8dda665b85893778
#
_entry.id   e14247a17b9c80cd8dda665b85893778
#
_cell.length_a   1.000
_cell.length_b   1.000
_cell.length_c   1.000
_cell.angle_alpha   90.00
_cell.angle_beta   90.00
_cell.angle_gamma   90.00
#
_symmetry.space_group_name_H-M   'P 1'
#
loop_
_entity.id
_entity.type
_entity.pdbx_description
1 polymer ?
#
loop_
_entity_poly.entity_id
_entity_poly.type
_entity_poly.pdbx_seq_one_letter_code
_entity_poly.pdbx_strand_id
1 'polypeptide(L)'
;MTKVRLGNLCLAAAVAGVILCAVLMRAFYMPYSGFWRTVLYNILIFSWAVSVWWRILHAQTRRCLLGAAALMLFWLDIRLIRYDFAQTPEMLRRLWYAYYIPMLLIPTLALYTLFFLDRGQSSPLYKYRYVIFVFPVVLFSLVLTNDCHQPVSYTHLR
;
A
#
# COMPACT_ATOMS: atom_id res chain seq x y z
N MET A 1 24.01 3.32 -18.67
CA MET A 1 24.55 2.63 -17.46
C MET A 1 24.52 3.51 -16.18
N THR A 2 24.68 4.80 -16.25
CA THR A 2 24.70 5.72 -15.06
C THR A 2 23.39 5.82 -14.28
N LYS A 3 22.23 5.87 -14.95
CA LYS A 3 20.90 6.01 -14.29
C LYS A 3 20.52 4.81 -13.42
N VAL A 4 20.80 3.60 -13.87
CA VAL A 4 20.52 2.36 -13.11
C VAL A 4 21.42 2.27 -11.86
N ARG A 5 22.69 2.67 -11.98
CA ARG A 5 23.62 2.73 -10.83
C ARG A 5 23.15 3.75 -9.79
N LEU A 6 22.70 4.92 -10.24
CA LEU A 6 22.17 5.95 -9.33
C LEU A 6 20.91 5.46 -8.57
N GLY A 7 19.97 4.80 -9.27
CA GLY A 7 18.80 4.21 -8.63
C GLY A 7 19.13 3.14 -7.59
N ASN A 8 20.18 2.31 -7.87
CA ASN A 8 20.64 1.31 -6.91
C ASN A 8 21.27 1.97 -5.68
N LEU A 9 22.03 3.02 -5.89
CA LEU A 9 22.69 3.75 -4.80
C LEU A 9 21.67 4.46 -3.91
N CYS A 10 20.66 5.09 -4.50
CA CYS A 10 19.55 5.71 -3.75
C CYS A 10 18.76 4.68 -2.93
N LEU A 11 18.46 3.51 -3.51
CA LEU A 11 17.75 2.46 -2.79
C LEU A 11 18.61 1.90 -1.65
N ALA A 12 19.88 1.62 -1.89
CA ALA A 12 20.80 1.14 -0.86
C ALA A 12 20.97 2.16 0.27
N ALA A 13 21.12 3.44 -0.06
CA ALA A 13 21.20 4.51 0.93
C ALA A 13 19.91 4.64 1.76
N ALA A 14 18.73 4.53 1.12
CA ALA A 14 17.45 4.56 1.82
C ALA A 14 17.30 3.36 2.78
N VAL A 15 17.63 2.16 2.34
CA VAL A 15 17.60 0.95 3.19
C VAL A 15 18.56 1.09 4.37
N ALA A 16 19.80 1.52 4.12
CA ALA A 16 20.80 1.73 5.17
C ALA A 16 20.34 2.82 6.16
N GLY A 17 19.78 3.93 5.67
CA GLY A 17 19.20 4.99 6.50
C GLY A 17 18.05 4.49 7.37
N VAL A 18 17.13 3.69 6.83
CA VAL A 18 16.01 3.11 7.61
C VAL A 18 16.54 2.17 8.70
N ILE A 19 17.51 1.31 8.40
CA ILE A 19 18.11 0.41 9.38
C ILE A 19 18.79 1.22 10.49
N LEU A 20 19.60 2.22 10.13
CA LEU A 20 20.30 3.08 11.09
C LEU A 20 19.29 3.81 12.00
N CYS A 21 18.25 4.42 11.43
CA CYS A 21 17.23 5.09 12.21
C CYS A 21 16.46 4.13 13.12
N ALA A 22 16.15 2.90 12.66
CA ALA A 22 15.48 1.90 13.50
C ALA A 22 16.35 1.49 14.69
N VAL A 23 17.66 1.33 14.49
CA VAL A 23 18.63 1.03 15.55
C VAL A 23 18.72 2.21 16.54
N LEU A 24 18.82 3.44 16.05
CA LEU A 24 18.88 4.63 16.89
C LEU A 24 17.61 4.83 17.72
N MET A 25 16.42 4.63 17.12
CA MET A 25 15.16 4.72 17.86
C MET A 25 15.09 3.68 18.99
N ARG A 26 15.58 2.46 18.74
CA ARG A 26 15.64 1.42 19.78
C ARG A 26 16.64 1.79 20.89
N ALA A 27 17.79 2.36 20.55
CA ALA A 27 18.82 2.73 21.50
C ALA A 27 18.41 3.91 22.39
N PHE A 28 17.67 4.90 21.84
CA PHE A 28 17.31 6.12 22.56
C PHE A 28 15.90 6.11 23.16
N TYR A 29 15.18 4.99 23.13
CA TYR A 29 13.82 4.86 23.71
C TYR A 29 12.90 6.04 23.35
N MET A 30 12.83 6.39 22.06
CA MET A 30 12.07 7.55 21.60
C MET A 30 10.57 7.39 21.88
N PRO A 31 9.92 8.37 22.54
CA PRO A 31 8.46 8.44 22.60
C PRO A 31 7.90 8.57 21.17
N TYR A 32 6.69 8.06 20.91
CA TYR A 32 6.05 8.03 19.58
C TYR A 32 6.75 7.12 18.54
N SER A 33 7.24 5.98 18.97
CA SER A 33 7.89 5.00 18.08
C SER A 33 7.00 4.55 16.88
N GLY A 34 5.67 4.62 17.02
CA GLY A 34 4.69 4.32 15.94
C GLY A 34 4.78 5.30 14.78
N PHE A 35 4.75 6.59 15.07
CA PHE A 35 4.87 7.66 14.09
C PHE A 35 6.18 7.56 13.30
N TRP A 36 7.31 7.52 13.98
CA TRP A 36 8.62 7.45 13.33
C TRP A 36 8.81 6.20 12.49
N ARG A 37 8.30 5.05 12.93
CA ARG A 37 8.31 3.83 12.11
C ARG A 37 7.52 4.01 10.82
N THR A 38 6.35 4.64 10.87
CA THR A 38 5.55 4.91 9.68
C THR A 38 6.27 5.84 8.72
N VAL A 39 6.90 6.91 9.23
CA VAL A 39 7.72 7.84 8.42
C VAL A 39 8.85 7.09 7.71
N LEU A 40 9.56 6.20 8.40
CA LEU A 40 10.63 5.40 7.80
C LEU A 40 10.12 4.46 6.72
N TYR A 41 8.98 3.78 6.95
CA TYR A 41 8.39 2.92 5.93
C TYR A 41 7.91 3.72 4.70
N ASN A 42 7.36 4.91 4.91
CA ASN A 42 6.99 5.80 3.81
C ASN A 42 8.21 6.22 2.98
N ILE A 43 9.32 6.59 3.62
CA ILE A 43 10.58 6.89 2.93
C ILE A 43 11.07 5.68 2.12
N LEU A 44 11.01 4.48 2.69
CA LEU A 44 11.45 3.26 2.02
C LEU A 44 10.59 2.95 0.79
N ILE A 45 9.25 3.00 0.93
CA ILE A 45 8.33 2.74 -0.18
C ILE A 45 8.49 3.82 -1.27
N PHE A 46 8.64 5.08 -0.89
CA PHE A 46 8.86 6.16 -1.84
C PHE A 46 10.18 5.97 -2.61
N SER A 47 11.26 5.63 -1.93
CA SER A 47 12.56 5.32 -2.56
C SER A 47 12.46 4.13 -3.52
N TRP A 48 11.70 3.10 -3.13
CA TRP A 48 11.42 1.98 -4.00
C TRP A 48 10.61 2.40 -5.23
N ALA A 49 9.57 3.21 -5.08
CA ALA A 49 8.76 3.75 -6.18
C ALA A 49 9.61 4.56 -7.18
N VAL A 50 10.52 5.41 -6.67
CA VAL A 50 11.49 6.14 -7.50
C VAL A 50 12.40 5.17 -8.27
N SER A 51 12.89 4.12 -7.60
CA SER A 51 13.70 3.08 -8.26
C SER A 51 12.91 2.35 -9.37
N VAL A 52 11.65 2.02 -9.13
CA VAL A 52 10.75 1.42 -10.13
C VAL A 52 10.57 2.35 -11.33
N TRP A 53 10.37 3.65 -11.09
CA TRP A 53 10.23 4.66 -12.15
C TRP A 53 11.43 4.67 -13.11
N TRP A 54 12.64 4.58 -12.57
CA TRP A 54 13.87 4.66 -13.37
C TRP A 54 14.29 3.35 -14.01
N ARG A 55 13.92 2.20 -13.42
CA ARG A 55 14.40 0.88 -13.87
C ARG A 55 13.45 0.19 -14.84
N ILE A 56 12.15 0.35 -14.67
CA ILE A 56 11.17 -0.42 -15.43
C ILE A 56 10.83 0.31 -16.72
N LEU A 57 11.25 -0.28 -17.84
CA LEU A 57 11.01 0.26 -19.18
C LEU A 57 9.56 0.06 -19.62
N HIS A 58 8.93 -1.04 -19.22
CA HIS A 58 7.56 -1.36 -19.64
C HIS A 58 6.55 -0.47 -18.91
N ALA A 59 5.90 0.44 -19.65
CA ALA A 59 5.06 1.49 -19.08
C ALA A 59 3.87 0.93 -18.26
N GLN A 60 3.28 -0.18 -18.69
CA GLN A 60 2.12 -0.78 -18.01
C GLN A 60 2.51 -1.41 -16.68
N THR A 61 3.59 -2.19 -16.65
CA THR A 61 4.15 -2.77 -15.42
C THR A 61 4.54 -1.67 -14.43
N ARG A 62 5.19 -0.63 -14.92
CA ARG A 62 5.57 0.52 -14.11
C ARG A 62 4.36 1.19 -13.47
N ARG A 63 3.27 1.43 -14.22
CA ARG A 63 2.03 2.02 -13.68
C ARG A 63 1.41 1.15 -12.61
N CYS A 64 1.36 -0.16 -12.79
CA CYS A 64 0.83 -1.09 -11.79
C CYS A 64 1.64 -1.08 -10.49
N LEU A 65 2.97 -1.13 -10.60
CA LEU A 65 3.86 -1.10 -9.44
C LEU A 65 3.82 0.22 -8.70
N LEU A 66 3.76 1.35 -9.42
CA LEU A 66 3.58 2.67 -8.81
C LEU A 66 2.21 2.82 -8.16
N GLY A 67 1.15 2.26 -8.77
CA GLY A 67 -0.17 2.18 -8.15
C GLY A 67 -0.15 1.39 -6.85
N ALA A 68 0.54 0.24 -6.83
CA ALA A 68 0.71 -0.54 -5.61
C ALA A 68 1.51 0.23 -4.54
N ALA A 69 2.58 0.96 -4.93
CA ALA A 69 3.33 1.81 -4.01
C ALA A 69 2.45 2.90 -3.40
N ALA A 70 1.65 3.60 -4.22
CA ALA A 70 0.72 4.62 -3.74
C ALA A 70 -0.33 4.06 -2.77
N LEU A 71 -0.87 2.87 -3.05
CA LEU A 71 -1.79 2.18 -2.14
C LEU A 71 -1.12 1.75 -0.83
N MET A 72 0.15 1.34 -0.86
CA MET A 72 0.90 1.01 0.34
C MET A 72 1.16 2.24 1.22
N LEU A 73 1.54 3.38 0.63
CA LEU A 73 1.67 4.65 1.34
C LEU A 73 0.35 5.05 1.98
N PHE A 74 -0.73 5.04 1.20
CA PHE A 74 -2.09 5.34 1.69
C PHE A 74 -2.50 4.43 2.86
N TRP A 75 -2.18 3.14 2.78
CA TRP A 75 -2.46 2.19 3.85
C TRP A 75 -1.72 2.49 5.14
N LEU A 76 -0.43 2.84 5.04
CA LEU A 76 0.39 3.21 6.20
C LEU A 76 -0.11 4.50 6.85
N ASP A 77 -0.51 5.49 6.04
CA ASP A 77 -0.99 6.77 6.52
C ASP A 77 -2.36 6.65 7.21
N ILE A 78 -3.29 5.86 6.63
CA ILE A 78 -4.57 5.54 7.29
C ILE A 78 -4.32 4.85 8.64
N ARG A 79 -3.39 3.91 8.68
CA ARG A 79 -3.02 3.21 9.91
C ARG A 79 -2.50 4.19 10.96
N LEU A 80 -1.61 5.10 10.56
CA LEU A 80 -1.07 6.13 11.45
C LEU A 80 -2.19 7.01 12.01
N ILE A 81 -3.04 7.55 11.13
CA ILE A 81 -4.15 8.41 11.51
C ILE A 81 -5.11 7.68 12.47
N ARG A 82 -5.37 6.42 12.22
CA ARG A 82 -6.27 5.62 13.04
C ARG A 82 -5.77 5.41 14.47
N TYR A 83 -4.47 5.15 14.64
CA TYR A 83 -3.90 4.81 15.95
C TYR A 83 -3.46 6.04 16.75
N ASP A 84 -2.96 7.08 16.07
CA ASP A 84 -2.35 8.21 16.75
C ASP A 84 -3.26 9.46 16.79
N PHE A 85 -4.21 9.60 15.85
CA PHE A 85 -5.01 10.82 15.70
C PHE A 85 -6.53 10.62 15.78
N ALA A 86 -7.05 9.43 15.52
CA ALA A 86 -8.49 9.21 15.51
C ALA A 86 -9.03 9.13 16.95
N GLN A 87 -9.84 10.14 17.34
CA GLN A 87 -10.44 10.23 18.67
C GLN A 87 -11.95 9.98 18.67
N THR A 88 -12.63 10.13 17.51
CA THR A 88 -14.07 9.97 17.42
C THR A 88 -14.46 8.61 16.84
N PRO A 89 -15.57 7.98 17.34
CA PRO A 89 -16.05 6.71 16.82
C PRO A 89 -16.38 6.75 15.32
N GLU A 90 -16.91 7.88 14.83
CA GLU A 90 -17.23 8.05 13.42
C GLU A 90 -15.98 8.09 12.53
N MET A 91 -14.92 8.78 12.98
CA MET A 91 -13.65 8.84 12.28
C MET A 91 -13.01 7.46 12.22
N LEU A 92 -13.00 6.72 13.34
CA LEU A 92 -12.53 5.35 13.40
C LEU A 92 -13.26 4.45 12.40
N ARG A 93 -14.59 4.57 12.30
CA ARG A 93 -15.41 3.80 11.37
C ARG A 93 -15.04 4.12 9.91
N ARG A 94 -14.95 5.40 9.54
CA ARG A 94 -14.58 5.82 8.18
C ARG A 94 -13.18 5.34 7.79
N LEU A 95 -12.21 5.44 8.70
CA LEU A 95 -10.86 4.96 8.49
C LEU A 95 -10.81 3.43 8.36
N TRP A 96 -11.69 2.71 9.09
CA TRP A 96 -11.84 1.27 8.95
C TRP A 96 -12.26 0.89 7.53
N TYR A 97 -13.26 1.54 6.95
CA TYR A 97 -13.67 1.30 5.57
C TYR A 97 -12.57 1.67 4.56
N ALA A 98 -11.91 2.80 4.74
CA ALA A 98 -10.81 3.22 3.90
C ALA A 98 -9.63 2.22 3.89
N TYR A 99 -9.44 1.49 4.99
CA TYR A 99 -8.40 0.47 5.13
C TYR A 99 -8.59 -0.72 4.18
N TYR A 100 -9.84 -1.07 3.85
CA TYR A 100 -10.13 -2.16 2.91
C TYR A 100 -9.74 -1.85 1.47
N ILE A 101 -9.70 -0.58 1.07
CA ILE A 101 -9.32 -0.17 -0.30
C ILE A 101 -7.94 -0.72 -0.67
N PRO A 102 -6.86 -0.36 0.01
CA PRO A 102 -5.53 -0.88 -0.31
C PRO A 102 -5.42 -2.39 -0.06
N MET A 103 -6.08 -2.91 0.98
CA MET A 103 -6.06 -4.33 1.31
C MET A 103 -6.59 -5.21 0.17
N LEU A 104 -7.61 -4.76 -0.56
CA LEU A 104 -8.18 -5.48 -1.70
C LEU A 104 -7.47 -5.17 -3.01
N LEU A 105 -7.05 -3.92 -3.23
CA LEU A 105 -6.47 -3.50 -4.51
C LEU A 105 -5.01 -3.92 -4.68
N ILE A 106 -4.19 -3.97 -3.63
CA ILE A 106 -2.78 -4.37 -3.73
C ILE A 106 -2.65 -5.80 -4.28
N PRO A 107 -3.30 -6.84 -3.70
CA PRO A 107 -3.22 -8.18 -4.25
C PRO A 107 -3.86 -8.29 -5.65
N THR A 108 -4.90 -7.50 -5.93
CA THR A 108 -5.51 -7.47 -7.26
C THR A 108 -4.56 -6.92 -8.31
N LEU A 109 -3.82 -5.84 -8.01
CA LEU A 109 -2.79 -5.31 -8.91
C LEU A 109 -1.63 -6.29 -9.09
N ALA A 110 -1.24 -7.02 -8.05
CA ALA A 110 -0.22 -8.05 -8.15
C ALA A 110 -0.66 -9.20 -9.07
N LEU A 111 -1.89 -9.69 -8.91
CA LEU A 111 -2.48 -10.69 -9.79
C LEU A 111 -2.64 -10.19 -11.23
N TYR A 112 -3.10 -8.96 -11.41
CA TYR A 112 -3.18 -8.33 -12.72
C TYR A 112 -1.81 -8.30 -13.42
N THR A 113 -0.77 -7.91 -12.68
CA THR A 113 0.61 -7.87 -13.20
C THR A 113 1.08 -9.25 -13.61
N LEU A 114 0.85 -10.25 -12.77
CA LEU A 114 1.27 -11.64 -13.01
C LEU A 114 0.58 -12.25 -14.24
N PHE A 115 -0.74 -12.10 -14.35
CA PHE A 115 -1.50 -12.78 -15.40
C PHE A 115 -1.49 -12.09 -16.75
N PHE A 116 -1.40 -10.77 -16.79
CA PHE A 116 -1.64 -10.01 -18.02
C PHE A 116 -0.42 -9.32 -18.59
N LEU A 117 0.63 -9.10 -17.81
CA LEU A 117 1.85 -8.47 -18.31
C LEU A 117 2.86 -9.50 -18.83
N ASP A 118 2.86 -10.71 -18.29
CA ASP A 118 3.81 -11.76 -18.68
C ASP A 118 3.37 -12.49 -19.98
N ARG A 119 2.07 -12.63 -20.23
CA ARG A 119 1.53 -13.43 -21.35
C ARG A 119 1.41 -12.69 -22.69
N GLY A 120 1.73 -11.41 -22.77
CA GLY A 120 1.63 -10.62 -23.99
C GLY A 120 0.20 -10.33 -24.47
N GLN A 121 0.07 -9.40 -25.42
CA GLN A 121 -1.23 -8.94 -25.93
C GLN A 121 -1.96 -9.98 -26.83
N SER A 122 -1.28 -11.04 -27.24
CA SER A 122 -1.81 -12.09 -28.15
C SER A 122 -2.67 -13.16 -27.47
N SER A 123 -2.75 -13.16 -26.14
CA SER A 123 -3.58 -14.13 -25.42
C SER A 123 -5.06 -13.76 -25.50
N PRO A 124 -5.98 -14.72 -25.80
CA PRO A 124 -7.43 -14.47 -25.80
C PRO A 124 -7.95 -14.01 -24.43
N LEU A 125 -7.24 -14.34 -23.34
CA LEU A 125 -7.55 -13.92 -21.98
C LEU A 125 -7.30 -12.42 -21.76
N TYR A 126 -6.50 -11.75 -22.59
CA TYR A 126 -6.21 -10.33 -22.48
C TYR A 126 -7.47 -9.45 -22.58
N LYS A 127 -8.49 -9.91 -23.31
CA LYS A 127 -9.80 -9.24 -23.43
C LYS A 127 -10.50 -9.13 -22.06
N TYR A 128 -10.32 -10.13 -21.18
CA TYR A 128 -10.98 -10.19 -19.87
C TYR A 128 -10.14 -9.64 -18.72
N ARG A 129 -9.07 -8.92 -19.03
CA ARG A 129 -8.11 -8.40 -18.04
C ARG A 129 -8.74 -7.57 -16.90
N TYR A 130 -9.85 -6.90 -17.17
CA TYR A 130 -10.52 -6.07 -16.16
C TYR A 130 -11.50 -6.85 -15.27
N VAL A 131 -11.84 -8.08 -15.63
CA VAL A 131 -12.74 -8.92 -14.82
C VAL A 131 -12.15 -9.20 -13.43
N ILE A 132 -10.82 -9.22 -13.33
CA ILE A 132 -10.14 -9.42 -12.04
C ILE A 132 -10.47 -8.31 -11.01
N PHE A 133 -10.85 -7.11 -11.48
CA PHE A 133 -11.24 -6.01 -10.59
C PHE A 133 -12.69 -6.09 -10.11
N VAL A 134 -13.52 -6.96 -10.71
CA VAL A 134 -14.91 -7.16 -10.26
C VAL A 134 -14.93 -7.74 -8.84
N PHE A 135 -14.04 -8.68 -8.56
CA PHE A 135 -13.95 -9.33 -7.25
C PHE A 135 -13.71 -8.33 -6.09
N PRO A 136 -12.67 -7.45 -6.11
CA PRO A 136 -12.48 -6.46 -5.05
C PRO A 136 -13.62 -5.43 -4.98
N VAL A 137 -14.25 -5.08 -6.10
CA VAL A 137 -15.40 -4.16 -6.09
C VAL A 137 -16.59 -4.80 -5.37
N VAL A 138 -16.91 -6.06 -5.65
CA VAL A 138 -17.98 -6.80 -4.97
C VAL A 138 -17.67 -6.92 -3.48
N LEU A 139 -16.45 -7.31 -3.10
CA LEU A 139 -16.06 -7.43 -1.70
C LEU A 139 -16.13 -6.08 -0.98
N PHE A 140 -15.67 -5.01 -1.60
CA PHE A 140 -15.74 -3.68 -1.02
C PHE A 140 -17.19 -3.20 -0.84
N SER A 141 -18.08 -3.50 -1.80
CA SER A 141 -19.51 -3.22 -1.69
C SER A 141 -20.12 -3.98 -0.51
N LEU A 142 -19.78 -5.26 -0.33
CA LEU A 142 -20.23 -6.06 0.81
C LEU A 142 -19.75 -5.48 2.14
N VAL A 143 -18.51 -4.99 2.20
CA VAL A 143 -17.98 -4.33 3.40
C VAL A 143 -18.74 -3.05 3.72
N LEU A 144 -19.05 -2.22 2.71
CA LEU A 144 -19.81 -0.98 2.90
C LEU A 144 -21.26 -1.23 3.35
N THR A 145 -21.86 -2.33 2.88
CA THR A 145 -23.23 -2.70 3.26
C THR A 145 -23.32 -3.46 4.59
N ASN A 146 -22.18 -3.81 5.18
CA ASN A 146 -22.14 -4.57 6.45
C ASN A 146 -22.88 -3.86 7.59
N ASP A 147 -22.83 -2.53 7.67
CA ASP A 147 -23.57 -1.74 8.67
C ASP A 147 -25.08 -1.89 8.53
N CYS A 148 -25.58 -2.23 7.33
CA CYS A 148 -27.01 -2.47 7.08
C CYS A 148 -27.45 -3.85 7.56
N HIS A 149 -26.53 -4.83 7.64
CA HIS A 149 -26.84 -6.23 7.95
C HIS A 149 -26.47 -6.63 9.37
N GLN A 150 -25.56 -5.92 10.02
CA GLN A 150 -25.14 -6.20 11.40
C GLN A 150 -25.01 -4.92 12.24
N PRO A 151 -26.13 -4.34 12.73
CA PRO A 151 -26.09 -3.14 13.58
C PRO A 151 -25.47 -3.39 14.98
N VAL A 152 -25.08 -4.62 15.33
CA VAL A 152 -24.79 -5.05 16.71
C VAL A 152 -23.30 -5.01 17.08
N SER A 153 -22.39 -4.73 16.15
CA SER A 153 -20.94 -4.88 16.42
C SER A 153 -20.30 -3.77 17.27
N TYR A 154 -21.06 -2.80 17.79
CA TYR A 154 -20.50 -1.66 18.54
C TYR A 154 -20.46 -1.83 20.05
N THR A 155 -20.93 -2.94 20.60
CA THR A 155 -21.01 -3.13 22.07
C THR A 155 -19.70 -3.61 22.71
N HIS A 156 -18.68 -3.94 21.96
CA HIS A 156 -17.40 -4.44 22.51
C HIS A 156 -16.23 -3.43 22.54
N LEU A 157 -16.51 -2.14 22.36
CA LEU A 157 -15.50 -1.07 22.48
C LEU A 157 -15.78 -0.20 23.71
N ARG A 158 -16.04 -0.82 24.86
CA ARG A 158 -15.90 -0.20 26.19
C ARG A 158 -14.72 -0.76 26.91
#